data_23f5a484c3aaebe4943e47cb0b1c6b3c
#
_entry.id   23f5a484c3aaebe4943e47cb0b1c6b3c
#
_cell.length_a   1.000
_cell.length_b   1.000
_cell.length_c   1.000
_cell.angle_alpha   90.00
_cell.angle_beta   90.00
_cell.angle_gamma   90.00
#
_symmetry.space_group_name_H-M   'P 1'
#
loop_
_entity.id
_entity.type
_entity.pdbx_description
1 polymer ?
#
loop_
_entity_poly.entity_id
_entity_poly.type
_entity_poly.pdbx_seq_one_letter_code
_entity_poly.pdbx_strand_id
1 'polypeptide(L)'
;MSVPAIHEDDVRGLGLPGRELRWLIGAGALSAEECSACVIRVAPGDKVRPAHSHPNGEEAIYIIAGSGRVMVGGEVQAVTAGTTVLFPRGVVHMLHNTGTEEMKVICFFAPATNLDNYKMHPGVDFPD
;
A
#
# COMPACT_ATOMS: atom_id res chain seq x y z
N MET A 1 19.21 25.76 1.69
CA MET A 1 18.31 24.66 2.06
C MET A 1 18.77 23.37 1.45
N SER A 2 18.60 22.27 2.13
CA SER A 2 18.96 20.96 1.62
C SER A 2 17.83 20.40 0.74
N VAL A 3 18.18 19.44 -0.10
CA VAL A 3 17.18 18.71 -0.89
C VAL A 3 16.30 17.92 0.07
N PRO A 4 14.98 18.02 -0.03
CA PRO A 4 14.08 17.19 0.76
C PRO A 4 14.12 15.75 0.23
N ALA A 5 14.93 14.92 0.88
CA ALA A 5 15.17 13.53 0.48
C ALA A 5 15.29 12.66 1.73
N ILE A 6 14.87 11.42 1.62
CA ILE A 6 14.94 10.45 2.70
C ILE A 6 15.18 9.06 2.12
N HIS A 7 15.96 8.24 2.84
CA HIS A 7 16.12 6.83 2.50
C HIS A 7 15.19 5.98 3.36
N GLU A 8 14.62 4.94 2.79
CA GLU A 8 13.67 4.09 3.53
C GLU A 8 14.28 3.44 4.78
N ASP A 9 15.60 3.22 4.78
CA ASP A 9 16.27 2.64 5.94
C ASP A 9 16.38 3.61 7.11
N ASP A 10 16.17 4.91 6.88
CA ASP A 10 16.19 5.95 7.91
C ASP A 10 14.78 6.23 8.45
N VAL A 11 13.79 5.50 7.99
CA VAL A 11 12.40 5.62 8.43
C VAL A 11 12.03 4.43 9.29
N ARG A 12 11.31 4.70 10.38
CA ARG A 12 10.81 3.64 11.25
C ARG A 12 9.77 2.80 10.54
N GLY A 13 9.98 1.47 10.53
CA GLY A 13 8.97 0.53 10.05
C GLY A 13 7.87 0.32 11.05
N LEU A 14 6.63 0.29 10.57
CA LEU A 14 5.44 -0.01 11.35
C LEU A 14 4.98 -1.42 11.00
N GLY A 15 4.95 -2.32 12.00
CA GLY A 15 4.36 -3.64 11.82
C GLY A 15 2.84 -3.53 11.87
N LEU A 16 2.18 -3.78 10.76
CA LEU A 16 0.73 -3.79 10.63
C LEU A 16 0.29 -5.19 10.19
N PRO A 17 -1.00 -5.55 10.36
CA PRO A 17 -1.44 -6.87 9.93
C PRO A 17 -1.12 -7.17 8.46
N GLY A 18 -0.26 -8.16 8.25
CA GLY A 18 0.13 -8.63 6.91
C GLY A 18 1.16 -7.80 6.17
N ARG A 19 1.73 -6.75 6.78
CA ARG A 19 2.81 -5.98 6.14
C ARG A 19 3.63 -5.18 7.13
N GLU A 20 4.83 -4.78 6.69
CA GLU A 20 5.56 -3.67 7.28
C GLU A 20 5.37 -2.43 6.42
N LEU A 21 5.12 -1.29 7.02
CA LEU A 21 4.87 -0.03 6.32
C LEU A 21 5.87 1.03 6.77
N ARG A 22 6.47 1.74 5.81
CA ARG A 22 7.35 2.89 6.06
C ARG A 22 6.85 4.08 5.29
N TRP A 23 6.44 5.13 6.00
CA TRP A 23 6.08 6.39 5.36
C TRP A 23 7.33 7.07 4.83
N LEU A 24 7.28 7.51 3.59
CA LEU A 24 8.34 8.26 2.93
C LEU A 24 7.96 9.72 2.76
N ILE A 25 6.70 9.97 2.42
CA ILE A 25 6.09 11.30 2.33
C ILE A 25 4.86 11.27 3.22
N GLY A 26 4.87 12.08 4.27
CA GLY A 26 3.83 12.11 5.29
C GLY A 26 4.28 11.48 6.61
N ALA A 27 3.45 11.56 7.62
CA ALA A 27 3.58 10.89 8.94
C ALA A 27 4.98 11.03 9.60
N GLY A 28 5.56 12.21 9.54
CA GLY A 28 6.85 12.48 10.18
C GLY A 28 8.08 12.28 9.29
N ALA A 29 7.90 11.78 8.08
CA ALA A 29 8.95 11.71 7.05
C ALA A 29 8.96 13.01 6.23
N LEU A 30 9.13 12.94 4.91
CA LEU A 30 9.07 14.14 4.09
C LEU A 30 7.68 14.77 4.13
N SER A 31 7.62 16.10 4.08
CA SER A 31 6.38 16.84 4.12
C SER A 31 5.97 17.27 2.72
N ALA A 32 4.73 16.98 2.34
CA ALA A 32 4.14 17.44 1.09
C ALA A 32 2.69 17.86 1.36
N GLU A 33 2.18 18.77 0.54
CA GLU A 33 0.83 19.29 0.72
C GLU A 33 -0.22 18.44 0.01
N GLU A 34 0.13 17.86 -1.12
CA GLU A 34 -0.84 17.28 -2.06
C GLU A 34 -0.79 15.77 -2.16
N CYS A 35 0.22 15.14 -1.60
CA CYS A 35 0.40 13.70 -1.72
C CYS A 35 1.06 13.09 -0.50
N SER A 36 0.95 11.79 -0.38
CA SER A 36 1.76 10.99 0.52
C SER A 36 2.21 9.72 -0.18
N ALA A 37 3.24 9.09 0.36
CA ALA A 37 3.78 7.86 -0.20
C ALA A 37 4.36 7.00 0.91
N CYS A 38 4.22 5.69 0.78
CA CYS A 38 4.85 4.74 1.67
C CYS A 38 5.37 3.56 0.87
N VAL A 39 6.28 2.83 1.46
CA VAL A 39 6.70 1.53 0.96
C VAL A 39 6.20 0.46 1.91
N ILE A 40 5.67 -0.62 1.37
CA ILE A 40 5.26 -1.78 2.16
C ILE A 40 6.03 -3.01 1.73
N ARG A 41 6.21 -3.92 2.69
CA ARG A 41 6.79 -5.24 2.46
C ARG A 41 5.80 -6.27 2.98
N VAL A 42 5.49 -7.24 2.13
CA VAL A 42 4.50 -8.29 2.41
C VAL A 42 5.20 -9.64 2.30
N ALA A 43 5.24 -10.37 3.40
CA ALA A 43 5.87 -11.70 3.43
C ALA A 43 5.10 -12.70 2.57
N PRO A 44 5.77 -13.77 2.09
CA PRO A 44 5.06 -14.82 1.33
C PRO A 44 3.86 -15.35 2.09
N GLY A 45 2.71 -15.42 1.42
CA GLY A 45 1.46 -15.90 1.98
C GLY A 45 0.63 -14.86 2.71
N ASP A 46 1.22 -13.72 3.08
CA ASP A 46 0.50 -12.69 3.81
C ASP A 46 -0.42 -11.85 2.91
N LYS A 47 -1.48 -11.35 3.53
CA LYS A 47 -2.40 -10.37 2.95
C LYS A 47 -2.31 -9.07 3.74
N VAL A 48 -2.39 -7.95 3.07
CA VAL A 48 -2.56 -6.65 3.71
C VAL A 48 -3.96 -6.62 4.31
N ARG A 49 -4.07 -6.73 5.63
CA ARG A 49 -5.34 -6.90 6.37
C ARG A 49 -5.64 -5.73 7.29
N PRO A 50 -6.91 -5.43 7.51
CA PRO A 50 -8.07 -5.89 6.75
C PRO A 50 -8.12 -5.26 5.36
N ALA A 51 -9.01 -5.73 4.50
CA ALA A 51 -9.35 -5.01 3.28
C ALA A 51 -9.82 -3.61 3.66
N HIS A 52 -9.48 -2.62 2.85
CA HIS A 52 -9.78 -1.23 3.21
C HIS A 52 -10.00 -0.38 1.96
N SER A 53 -10.48 0.84 2.20
CA SER A 53 -10.65 1.83 1.15
C SER A 53 -10.16 3.19 1.65
N HIS A 54 -9.97 4.11 0.72
CA HIS A 54 -9.56 5.48 1.00
C HIS A 54 -10.69 6.41 0.54
N PRO A 55 -11.62 6.79 1.44
CA PRO A 55 -12.82 7.55 1.07
C PRO A 55 -12.52 8.92 0.46
N ASN A 56 -11.37 9.49 0.81
CA ASN A 56 -11.03 10.87 0.46
C ASN A 56 -10.00 10.98 -0.67
N GLY A 57 -9.56 9.87 -1.25
CA GLY A 57 -8.51 9.96 -2.26
C GLY A 57 -8.31 8.69 -3.06
N GLU A 58 -7.35 8.77 -3.95
CA GLU A 58 -6.92 7.66 -4.77
C GLU A 58 -5.59 7.12 -4.27
N GLU A 59 -5.35 5.84 -4.55
CA GLU A 59 -4.04 5.23 -4.31
C GLU A 59 -3.57 4.57 -5.60
N ALA A 60 -2.31 4.78 -5.94
CA ALA A 60 -1.63 4.02 -6.99
C ALA A 60 -0.52 3.21 -6.36
N ILE A 61 -0.41 1.94 -6.73
CA ILE A 61 0.70 1.11 -6.28
C ILE A 61 1.54 0.66 -7.48
N TYR A 62 2.82 0.43 -7.20
CA TYR A 62 3.75 -0.16 -8.16
C TYR A 62 4.48 -1.30 -7.46
N ILE A 63 4.42 -2.48 -8.05
CA ILE A 63 5.10 -3.66 -7.50
C ILE A 63 6.56 -3.59 -7.90
N ILE A 64 7.44 -3.42 -6.91
CA ILE A 64 8.89 -3.33 -7.13
C ILE A 64 9.49 -4.73 -7.24
N ALA A 65 9.05 -5.66 -6.37
CA ALA A 65 9.57 -7.02 -6.31
C ALA A 65 8.48 -7.97 -5.85
N GLY A 66 8.58 -9.22 -6.27
CA GLY A 66 7.64 -10.27 -5.87
C GLY A 66 6.45 -10.40 -6.81
N SER A 67 5.54 -11.28 -6.45
CA SER A 67 4.33 -11.58 -7.22
C SER A 67 3.18 -11.91 -6.28
N GLY A 68 1.97 -11.67 -6.73
CA GLY A 68 0.80 -11.93 -5.92
C GLY A 68 -0.48 -11.70 -6.68
N ARG A 69 -1.52 -11.30 -5.96
CA ARG A 69 -2.80 -10.92 -6.55
C ARG A 69 -3.35 -9.70 -5.81
N VAL A 70 -4.19 -8.99 -6.49
CA VAL A 70 -4.86 -7.81 -5.96
C VAL A 70 -6.36 -7.94 -6.18
N MET A 71 -7.12 -7.47 -5.19
CA MET A 71 -8.56 -7.34 -5.30
C MET A 71 -8.90 -5.85 -5.30
N VAL A 72 -9.70 -5.43 -6.28
CA VAL A 72 -10.22 -4.06 -6.40
C VAL A 72 -11.72 -4.16 -6.60
N GLY A 73 -12.50 -3.73 -5.61
CA GLY A 73 -13.91 -4.04 -5.57
C GLY A 73 -14.10 -5.56 -5.53
N GLY A 74 -14.89 -6.11 -6.43
CA GLY A 74 -15.07 -7.56 -6.54
C GLY A 74 -14.15 -8.25 -7.54
N GLU A 75 -13.25 -7.53 -8.19
CA GLU A 75 -12.37 -8.06 -9.24
C GLU A 75 -11.02 -8.45 -8.67
N VAL A 76 -10.49 -9.57 -9.12
CA VAL A 76 -9.18 -10.10 -8.69
C VAL A 76 -8.28 -10.26 -9.91
N GLN A 77 -7.01 -9.85 -9.76
CA GLN A 77 -6.03 -9.98 -10.83
C GLN A 77 -4.66 -10.36 -10.26
N ALA A 78 -3.95 -11.21 -10.97
CA ALA A 78 -2.55 -11.51 -10.67
C ALA A 78 -1.67 -10.31 -10.99
N VAL A 79 -0.65 -10.07 -10.16
CA VAL A 79 0.31 -8.98 -10.32
C VAL A 79 1.73 -9.50 -10.14
N THR A 80 2.67 -8.85 -10.82
CA THR A 80 4.10 -9.17 -10.73
C THR A 80 4.89 -7.86 -10.65
N ALA A 81 6.19 -7.97 -10.41
CA ALA A 81 7.08 -6.81 -10.45
C ALA A 81 6.89 -6.04 -11.76
N GLY A 82 6.75 -4.73 -11.68
CA GLY A 82 6.47 -3.87 -12.82
C GLY A 82 4.99 -3.57 -13.05
N THR A 83 4.08 -4.20 -12.32
CA THR A 83 2.65 -3.91 -12.43
C THR A 83 2.30 -2.64 -11.66
N THR A 84 1.49 -1.78 -12.27
CA THR A 84 0.86 -0.64 -11.61
C THR A 84 -0.63 -0.93 -11.46
N VAL A 85 -1.17 -0.67 -10.27
CA VAL A 85 -2.60 -0.81 -9.99
C VAL A 85 -3.12 0.50 -9.43
N LEU A 86 -4.27 0.93 -9.92
CA LEU A 86 -4.99 2.07 -9.38
C LEU A 86 -6.11 1.57 -8.46
N PHE A 87 -6.14 2.09 -7.24
CA PHE A 87 -7.27 1.92 -6.34
C PHE A 87 -8.12 3.20 -6.39
N PRO A 88 -9.27 3.18 -7.08
CA PRO A 88 -10.11 4.37 -7.19
C PRO A 88 -10.63 4.81 -5.82
N ARG A 89 -10.95 6.08 -5.71
CA ARG A 89 -11.50 6.66 -4.48
C ARG A 89 -12.67 5.83 -3.96
N GLY A 90 -12.59 5.45 -2.70
CA GLY A 90 -13.67 4.77 -2.00
C GLY A 90 -13.86 3.30 -2.35
N VAL A 91 -13.09 2.76 -3.28
CA VAL A 91 -13.22 1.34 -3.67
C VAL A 91 -12.38 0.47 -2.75
N VAL A 92 -13.00 -0.55 -2.17
CA VAL A 92 -12.33 -1.49 -1.28
C VAL A 92 -11.29 -2.31 -2.05
N HIS A 93 -10.12 -2.49 -1.45
CA HIS A 93 -9.03 -3.23 -2.07
C HIS A 93 -8.22 -4.04 -1.06
N MET A 94 -7.45 -4.99 -1.58
CA MET A 94 -6.59 -5.85 -0.78
C MET A 94 -5.47 -6.41 -1.65
N LEU A 95 -4.29 -6.57 -1.07
CA LEU A 95 -3.12 -7.15 -1.72
C LEU A 95 -2.74 -8.44 -1.00
N HIS A 96 -2.41 -9.48 -1.77
CA HIS A 96 -2.03 -10.79 -1.25
C HIS A 96 -0.74 -11.26 -1.95
N ASN A 97 0.27 -11.58 -1.17
CA ASN A 97 1.49 -12.20 -1.68
C ASN A 97 1.27 -13.69 -1.86
N THR A 98 1.11 -14.13 -3.09
CA THR A 98 0.94 -15.55 -3.42
C THR A 98 2.24 -16.20 -3.91
N GLY A 99 3.33 -15.44 -3.92
CA GLY A 99 4.63 -15.93 -4.35
C GLY A 99 5.44 -16.55 -3.22
N THR A 100 6.69 -16.82 -3.51
CA THR A 100 7.64 -17.44 -2.57
C THR A 100 8.65 -16.44 -2.01
N GLU A 101 8.63 -15.21 -2.50
CA GLU A 101 9.52 -14.13 -2.08
C GLU A 101 8.72 -12.98 -1.50
N GLU A 102 9.39 -12.12 -0.72
CA GLU A 102 8.79 -10.91 -0.19
C GLU A 102 8.34 -10.00 -1.33
N MET A 103 7.12 -9.45 -1.23
CA MET A 103 6.68 -8.37 -2.11
C MET A 103 7.15 -7.04 -1.55
N LYS A 104 7.69 -6.20 -2.42
CA LYS A 104 7.99 -4.81 -2.11
C LYS A 104 7.15 -3.93 -3.01
N VAL A 105 6.40 -3.01 -2.41
CA VAL A 105 5.40 -2.22 -3.13
C VAL A 105 5.53 -0.77 -2.69
N ILE A 106 5.60 0.14 -3.65
CA ILE A 106 5.45 1.58 -3.38
C ILE A 106 3.99 1.96 -3.54
N CYS A 107 3.48 2.71 -2.55
CA CYS A 107 2.10 3.20 -2.52
C CYS A 107 2.12 4.71 -2.55
N PHE A 108 1.37 5.29 -3.45
CA PHE A 108 1.27 6.73 -3.66
C PHE A 108 -0.19 7.15 -3.49
N PHE A 109 -0.42 8.20 -2.70
CA PHE A 109 -1.76 8.68 -2.37
C PHE A 109 -1.92 10.14 -2.77
N ALA A 110 -3.06 10.47 -3.35
CA ALA A 110 -3.45 11.85 -3.65
C ALA A 110 -4.96 12.02 -3.41
N PRO A 111 -5.37 13.00 -2.61
CA PRO A 111 -4.55 13.91 -1.80
C PRO A 111 -3.77 13.20 -0.69
N ALA A 112 -2.98 13.95 0.07
CA ALA A 112 -2.21 13.43 1.20
C ALA A 112 -3.14 12.73 2.20
N THR A 113 -2.69 11.60 2.73
CA THR A 113 -3.44 10.79 3.67
C THR A 113 -2.54 10.23 4.79
N ASN A 114 -3.15 9.58 5.75
CA ASN A 114 -2.48 8.81 6.80
C ASN A 114 -3.37 7.65 7.21
N LEU A 115 -2.91 6.82 8.16
CA LEU A 115 -3.65 5.62 8.57
C LEU A 115 -5.03 5.94 9.17
N ASP A 116 -5.22 7.11 9.75
CA ASP A 116 -6.51 7.50 10.36
C ASP A 116 -7.62 7.72 9.32
N ASN A 117 -7.24 7.93 8.06
CA ASN A 117 -8.18 8.14 6.96
C ASN A 117 -8.59 6.87 6.24
N TYR A 118 -8.05 5.72 6.64
CA TYR A 118 -8.43 4.43 6.06
C TYR A 118 -9.79 4.01 6.60
N LYS A 119 -10.66 3.52 5.71
CA LYS A 119 -11.89 2.85 6.11
C LYS A 119 -11.68 1.36 6.03
N MET A 120 -11.81 0.67 7.17
CA MET A 120 -11.58 -0.77 7.26
C MET A 120 -12.84 -1.55 6.90
N HIS A 121 -12.65 -2.67 6.20
CA HIS A 121 -13.71 -3.57 5.77
C HIS A 121 -13.36 -5.00 6.20
N PRO A 122 -13.42 -5.30 7.51
CA PRO A 122 -12.92 -6.59 8.04
C PRO A 122 -13.69 -7.81 7.54
N GLY A 123 -14.91 -7.63 7.04
CA GLY A 123 -15.71 -8.72 6.47
C GLY A 123 -15.41 -9.03 5.01
N VAL A 124 -14.53 -8.27 4.37
CA VAL A 124 -14.20 -8.43 2.95
C VAL A 124 -12.87 -9.18 2.80
N ASP A 125 -12.84 -10.16 1.92
CA ASP A 125 -11.63 -10.93 1.60
C ASP A 125 -11.73 -11.38 0.15
N PHE A 126 -10.65 -12.00 -0.34
CA PHE A 126 -10.66 -12.61 -1.67
C PHE A 126 -11.78 -13.66 -1.75
N PRO A 127 -12.40 -13.80 -2.92
CA PRO A 127 -13.62 -14.61 -3.06
C PRO A 127 -13.41 -16.13 -3.09
N ASP A 128 -12.26 -16.64 -2.73
CA ASP A 128 -11.96 -18.08 -2.71
C ASP A 128 -11.91 -18.73 -1.32
#